data_364949bfb39b951b52ecc6a79351899f
#
_entry.id   364949bfb39b951b52ecc6a79351899f
#
_cell.length_a   1.000
_cell.length_b   1.000
_cell.length_c   1.000
_cell.angle_alpha   90.00
_cell.angle_beta   90.00
_cell.angle_gamma   90.00
#
_symmetry.space_group_name_H-M   'P 1'
#
loop_
_entity.id
_entity.type
_entity.pdbx_description
1 polymer ?
#
loop_
_entity_poly.entity_id
_entity_poly.type
_entity_poly.pdbx_seq_one_letter_code
_entity_poly.pdbx_strand_id
1 'polypeptide(L)'
;MNRLFGPIPPTALHIVVDMQELFRSHPEWGTQALTGIIPPIQRLLMAKPDNAWFSRFIPAQRAEHASGTWRRYYHRWHSVTLDQIAPAQIDVVHELQPWAKRIGDKPGYSALASAEIRAAAAASGEVILTGVETDVCVLATAIEAMEMGLRVILASDALTSSSLPCHAKALDILHDRFDEQIEVATVDQILAAWQ
;
A
#
# COMPACT_ATOMS: atom_id res chain seq x y z
N MET A 1 10.04 -2.39 18.48
CA MET A 1 10.52 -3.80 18.39
C MET A 1 9.68 -4.51 17.33
N ASN A 2 10.29 -5.21 16.39
CA ASN A 2 9.52 -6.00 15.42
C ASN A 2 8.87 -7.19 16.14
N ARG A 3 7.56 -7.36 16.00
CA ARG A 3 6.79 -8.39 16.71
C ARG A 3 5.81 -9.04 15.75
N LEU A 4 5.77 -10.38 15.73
CA LEU A 4 4.73 -11.18 15.10
C LEU A 4 3.98 -11.98 16.18
N PHE A 5 2.65 -12.09 16.05
CA PHE A 5 1.79 -12.83 16.99
C PHE A 5 1.66 -14.33 16.64
N GLY A 6 2.65 -14.90 15.98
CA GLY A 6 2.70 -16.31 15.63
C GLY A 6 2.84 -16.55 14.15
N PRO A 7 2.66 -17.81 13.70
CA PRO A 7 2.73 -18.16 12.29
C PRO A 7 1.75 -17.35 11.45
N ILE A 8 2.15 -17.06 10.22
CA ILE A 8 1.29 -16.42 9.21
C ILE A 8 0.73 -17.55 8.35
N PRO A 9 -0.60 -17.68 8.22
CA PRO A 9 -1.19 -18.77 7.47
C PRO A 9 -0.90 -18.64 5.97
N PRO A 10 -0.92 -19.76 5.22
CA PRO A 10 -0.64 -19.75 3.79
C PRO A 10 -1.66 -18.94 2.98
N THR A 11 -2.82 -18.63 3.57
CA THR A 11 -3.90 -17.86 2.96
C THR A 11 -3.79 -16.37 3.18
N ALA A 12 -2.83 -15.88 3.99
CA ALA A 12 -2.66 -14.45 4.26
C ALA A 12 -2.52 -13.65 2.95
N LEU A 13 -3.25 -12.54 2.86
CA LEU A 13 -3.27 -11.71 1.67
C LEU A 13 -2.10 -10.71 1.69
N HIS A 14 -1.32 -10.65 0.63
CA HIS A 14 -0.31 -9.62 0.43
C HIS A 14 -0.89 -8.47 -0.40
N ILE A 15 -1.10 -7.30 0.20
CA ILE A 15 -1.56 -6.09 -0.50
C ILE A 15 -0.34 -5.21 -0.79
N VAL A 16 -0.03 -5.07 -2.06
CA VAL A 16 1.00 -4.17 -2.58
C VAL A 16 0.35 -2.82 -2.87
N VAL A 17 0.57 -1.85 -1.97
CA VAL A 17 -0.13 -0.57 -1.99
C VAL A 17 0.57 0.39 -2.95
N ASP A 18 -0.15 0.81 -3.99
CA ASP A 18 0.13 1.95 -4.87
C ASP A 18 1.57 2.01 -5.44
N MET A 19 2.17 0.86 -5.73
CA MET A 19 3.48 0.79 -6.37
C MET A 19 3.38 1.15 -7.86
N GLN A 20 3.07 2.45 -8.14
CA GLN A 20 2.79 3.01 -9.46
C GLN A 20 3.90 3.94 -9.94
N GLU A 21 4.01 4.10 -11.26
CA GLU A 21 4.92 5.08 -11.86
C GLU A 21 4.65 6.51 -11.39
N LEU A 22 3.40 6.84 -11.06
CA LEU A 22 2.99 8.12 -10.49
C LEU A 22 3.82 8.46 -9.22
N PHE A 23 3.96 7.50 -8.31
CA PHE A 23 4.70 7.68 -7.06
C PHE A 23 6.21 7.48 -7.20
N ARG A 24 6.68 7.02 -8.36
CA ARG A 24 8.10 6.93 -8.67
C ARG A 24 8.64 8.15 -9.37
N SER A 25 7.95 8.65 -10.38
CA SER A 25 8.52 9.57 -11.37
C SER A 25 7.79 10.91 -11.52
N HIS A 26 6.59 11.10 -10.90
CA HIS A 26 5.90 12.39 -11.02
C HIS A 26 6.68 13.51 -10.33
N PRO A 27 6.82 14.71 -10.92
CA PRO A 27 7.68 15.77 -10.38
C PRO A 27 7.34 16.22 -8.94
N GLU A 28 6.05 16.20 -8.57
CA GLU A 28 5.60 16.63 -7.24
C GLU A 28 5.33 15.47 -6.27
N TRP A 29 4.98 14.27 -6.80
CA TRP A 29 4.58 13.12 -5.98
C TRP A 29 5.57 11.96 -6.03
N GLY A 30 6.51 12.00 -6.96
CA GLY A 30 7.50 10.94 -7.13
C GLY A 30 8.54 10.95 -6.00
N THR A 31 8.96 9.76 -5.60
CA THR A 31 10.07 9.58 -4.67
C THR A 31 11.03 8.48 -5.15
N GLN A 32 12.31 8.77 -5.16
CA GLN A 32 13.33 7.78 -5.48
C GLN A 32 13.42 6.66 -4.42
N ALA A 33 12.95 6.92 -3.20
CA ALA A 33 12.90 5.93 -2.13
C ALA A 33 12.03 4.72 -2.49
N LEU A 34 11.03 4.89 -3.39
CA LEU A 34 10.20 3.79 -3.89
C LEU A 34 11.04 2.67 -4.53
N THR A 35 12.09 3.01 -5.27
CA THR A 35 12.96 2.00 -5.90
C THR A 35 13.63 1.09 -4.88
N GLY A 36 13.96 1.62 -3.69
CA GLY A 36 14.60 0.88 -2.62
C GLY A 36 13.75 -0.24 -2.01
N ILE A 37 12.42 -0.13 -2.10
CA ILE A 37 11.51 -1.13 -1.53
C ILE A 37 11.05 -2.20 -2.55
N ILE A 38 11.40 -2.05 -3.83
CA ILE A 38 11.07 -3.04 -4.87
C ILE A 38 11.66 -4.42 -4.55
N PRO A 39 12.97 -4.57 -4.25
CA PRO A 39 13.54 -5.88 -3.97
C PRO A 39 12.88 -6.63 -2.79
N PRO A 40 12.63 -6.04 -1.61
CA PRO A 40 11.94 -6.73 -0.54
C PRO A 40 10.49 -7.11 -0.91
N ILE A 41 9.75 -6.27 -1.67
CA ILE A 41 8.42 -6.63 -2.18
C ILE A 41 8.51 -7.85 -3.11
N GLN A 42 9.47 -7.87 -4.03
CA GLN A 42 9.66 -8.99 -4.96
C GLN A 42 9.91 -10.30 -4.21
N ARG A 43 10.63 -10.28 -3.09
CA ARG A 43 10.87 -11.49 -2.29
C ARG A 43 9.58 -12.11 -1.75
N LEU A 44 8.64 -11.29 -1.25
CA LEU A 44 7.32 -11.75 -0.82
C LEU A 44 6.51 -12.29 -2.01
N LEU A 45 6.52 -11.58 -3.14
CA LEU A 45 5.82 -11.98 -4.36
C LEU A 45 6.34 -13.29 -4.95
N MET A 46 7.66 -13.52 -4.91
CA MET A 46 8.26 -14.78 -5.34
C MET A 46 7.88 -15.94 -4.43
N ALA A 47 7.78 -15.71 -3.13
CA ALA A 47 7.42 -16.75 -2.17
C ALA A 47 5.93 -17.14 -2.26
N LYS A 48 5.03 -16.18 -2.45
CA LYS A 48 3.57 -16.38 -2.46
C LYS A 48 2.90 -15.57 -3.58
N PRO A 49 3.16 -15.90 -4.86
CA PRO A 49 2.67 -15.08 -6.00
C PRO A 49 1.16 -15.03 -6.11
N ASP A 50 0.47 -16.09 -5.68
CA ASP A 50 -0.99 -16.20 -5.78
C ASP A 50 -1.73 -15.54 -4.61
N ASN A 51 -1.02 -15.02 -3.61
CA ASN A 51 -1.59 -14.29 -2.48
C ASN A 51 -1.60 -12.78 -2.70
N ALA A 52 -1.04 -12.28 -3.81
CA ALA A 52 -0.84 -10.86 -4.03
C ALA A 52 -2.05 -10.18 -4.69
N TRP A 53 -2.40 -9.01 -4.16
CA TRP A 53 -3.25 -7.99 -4.77
C TRP A 53 -2.50 -6.66 -4.83
N PHE A 54 -2.66 -5.95 -5.91
CA PHE A 54 -2.08 -4.61 -6.09
C PHE A 54 -3.19 -3.57 -6.03
N SER A 55 -3.06 -2.55 -5.19
CA SER A 55 -3.91 -1.38 -5.31
C SER A 55 -3.30 -0.37 -6.28
N ARG A 56 -4.18 0.35 -7.00
CA ARG A 56 -3.78 1.54 -7.74
C ARG A 56 -4.65 2.71 -7.32
N PHE A 57 -4.01 3.79 -6.94
CA PHE A 57 -4.67 5.07 -6.77
C PHE A 57 -5.00 5.65 -8.14
N ILE A 58 -6.28 5.93 -8.37
CA ILE A 58 -6.77 6.54 -9.62
C ILE A 58 -7.25 7.94 -9.30
N PRO A 59 -6.49 8.98 -9.71
CA PRO A 59 -6.88 10.36 -9.50
C PRO A 59 -8.20 10.71 -10.22
N ALA A 60 -8.84 11.80 -9.78
CA ALA A 60 -9.97 12.34 -10.52
C ALA A 60 -9.55 12.79 -11.91
N GLN A 61 -10.46 12.74 -12.87
CA GLN A 61 -10.22 13.22 -14.24
C GLN A 61 -9.79 14.69 -14.23
N ARG A 62 -10.47 15.52 -13.40
CA ARG A 62 -10.19 16.95 -13.13
C ARG A 62 -10.68 17.29 -11.73
N ALA A 63 -10.21 18.40 -11.17
CA ALA A 63 -10.63 18.88 -9.86
C ALA A 63 -12.15 19.05 -9.76
N GLU A 64 -12.80 19.54 -10.82
CA GLU A 64 -14.25 19.79 -10.89
C GLU A 64 -15.09 18.52 -10.78
N HIS A 65 -14.53 17.38 -11.20
CA HIS A 65 -15.19 16.07 -11.14
C HIS A 65 -15.09 15.42 -9.75
N ALA A 66 -14.23 15.93 -8.89
CA ALA A 66 -14.10 15.45 -7.53
C ALA A 66 -15.17 16.06 -6.60
N SER A 67 -15.62 15.27 -5.63
CA SER A 67 -16.62 15.70 -4.65
C SER A 67 -15.98 16.19 -3.33
N GLY A 68 -16.71 17.06 -2.62
CA GLY A 68 -16.35 17.47 -1.27
C GLY A 68 -14.93 18.03 -1.15
N THR A 69 -14.20 17.56 -0.16
CA THR A 69 -12.82 18.01 0.11
C THR A 69 -11.80 17.58 -0.97
N TRP A 70 -12.10 16.52 -1.72
CA TRP A 70 -11.28 16.09 -2.84
C TRP A 70 -11.18 17.12 -3.96
N ARG A 71 -12.24 17.91 -4.19
CA ARG A 71 -12.19 19.02 -5.16
C ARG A 71 -11.10 20.03 -4.78
N ARG A 72 -11.05 20.45 -3.50
CA ARG A 72 -10.00 21.36 -3.00
C ARG A 72 -8.61 20.71 -3.09
N TYR A 73 -8.52 19.42 -2.80
CA TYR A 73 -7.30 18.64 -2.91
C TYR A 73 -6.75 18.68 -4.34
N TYR A 74 -7.56 18.38 -5.36
CA TYR A 74 -7.15 18.39 -6.75
C TYR A 74 -7.00 19.79 -7.36
N HIS A 75 -7.58 20.83 -6.77
CA HIS A 75 -7.20 22.21 -7.13
C HIS A 75 -5.76 22.53 -6.74
N ARG A 76 -5.30 22.04 -5.58
CA ARG A 76 -3.89 22.16 -5.17
C ARG A 76 -2.97 21.26 -6.01
N TRP A 77 -3.38 20.02 -6.21
CA TRP A 77 -2.61 18.98 -6.87
C TRP A 77 -3.17 18.71 -8.27
N HIS A 78 -3.40 19.77 -9.06
CA HIS A 78 -3.99 19.62 -10.39
C HIS A 78 -3.07 18.85 -11.35
N SER A 79 -1.75 18.93 -11.15
CA SER A 79 -0.74 18.23 -11.97
C SER A 79 -0.85 16.71 -11.95
N VAL A 80 -1.55 16.12 -10.95
CA VAL A 80 -1.75 14.67 -10.84
C VAL A 80 -3.12 14.20 -11.33
N THR A 81 -3.98 15.09 -11.82
CA THR A 81 -5.28 14.68 -12.38
C THR A 81 -5.07 13.91 -13.69
N LEU A 82 -6.01 13.02 -14.04
CA LEU A 82 -5.87 12.12 -15.21
C LEU A 82 -5.74 12.86 -16.53
N ASP A 83 -6.22 14.10 -16.62
CA ASP A 83 -6.05 14.93 -17.82
C ASP A 83 -4.68 15.61 -17.91
N GLN A 84 -3.87 15.54 -16.84
CA GLN A 84 -2.53 16.14 -16.80
C GLN A 84 -1.41 15.10 -16.83
N ILE A 85 -1.65 13.89 -16.34
CA ILE A 85 -0.64 12.83 -16.29
C ILE A 85 -0.69 11.95 -17.55
N ALA A 86 0.44 11.37 -17.90
CA ALA A 86 0.47 10.34 -18.94
C ALA A 86 -0.24 9.07 -18.44
N PRO A 87 -1.01 8.37 -19.29
CA PRO A 87 -1.71 7.14 -18.87
C PRO A 87 -0.81 6.10 -18.21
N ALA A 88 0.44 5.98 -18.63
CA ALA A 88 1.40 5.04 -18.04
C ALA A 88 1.76 5.36 -16.58
N GLN A 89 1.49 6.57 -16.08
CA GLN A 89 1.78 6.90 -14.69
C GLN A 89 0.86 6.18 -13.69
N ILE A 90 -0.32 5.73 -14.09
CA ILE A 90 -1.19 4.92 -13.22
C ILE A 90 -0.80 3.44 -13.23
N ASP A 91 0.10 3.00 -14.11
CA ASP A 91 0.52 1.61 -14.16
C ASP A 91 1.41 1.25 -12.98
N VAL A 92 1.36 -0.02 -12.59
CA VAL A 92 2.29 -0.60 -11.62
C VAL A 92 3.71 -0.48 -12.17
N VAL A 93 4.68 -0.15 -11.32
CA VAL A 93 6.09 -0.05 -11.73
C VAL A 93 6.54 -1.32 -12.44
N HIS A 94 7.27 -1.14 -13.53
CA HIS A 94 7.62 -2.19 -14.48
C HIS A 94 8.20 -3.45 -13.81
N GLU A 95 9.03 -3.30 -12.77
CA GLU A 95 9.68 -4.38 -12.06
C GLU A 95 8.71 -5.30 -11.30
N LEU A 96 7.49 -4.82 -11.00
CA LEU A 96 6.47 -5.58 -10.28
C LEU A 96 5.32 -6.07 -11.19
N GLN A 97 5.23 -5.59 -12.43
CA GLN A 97 4.19 -5.99 -13.38
C GLN A 97 4.02 -7.51 -13.56
N PRO A 98 5.09 -8.35 -13.58
CA PRO A 98 4.93 -9.79 -13.73
C PRO A 98 4.02 -10.44 -12.67
N TRP A 99 3.92 -9.85 -11.49
CA TRP A 99 3.08 -10.32 -10.38
C TRP A 99 1.74 -9.58 -10.26
N ALA A 100 1.53 -8.47 -10.98
CA ALA A 100 0.32 -7.65 -10.89
C ALA A 100 -0.86 -8.26 -11.67
N LYS A 101 -1.20 -9.52 -11.35
CA LYS A 101 -2.30 -10.25 -11.99
C LYS A 101 -3.67 -9.85 -11.44
N ARG A 102 -3.73 -9.42 -10.19
CA ARG A 102 -4.93 -8.96 -9.50
C ARG A 102 -4.72 -7.53 -9.03
N ILE A 103 -5.51 -6.63 -9.60
CA ILE A 103 -5.41 -5.19 -9.38
C ILE A 103 -6.78 -4.68 -8.93
N GLY A 104 -6.79 -3.86 -7.89
CA GLY A 104 -7.97 -3.13 -7.44
C GLY A 104 -7.72 -1.63 -7.50
N ASP A 105 -8.53 -0.94 -8.29
CA ASP A 105 -8.47 0.51 -8.42
C ASP A 105 -9.25 1.20 -7.30
N LYS A 106 -8.73 2.34 -6.81
CA LYS A 106 -9.34 3.09 -5.72
C LYS A 106 -9.22 4.60 -5.94
N PRO A 107 -10.26 5.38 -5.61
CA PRO A 107 -10.23 6.85 -5.74
C PRO A 107 -9.73 7.55 -4.46
N GLY A 108 -9.54 6.82 -3.38
CA GLY A 108 -9.16 7.33 -2.06
C GLY A 108 -7.89 6.67 -1.53
N TYR A 109 -7.58 6.90 -0.25
CA TYR A 109 -6.32 6.46 0.32
C TYR A 109 -6.25 4.95 0.61
N SER A 110 -7.26 4.40 1.27
CA SER A 110 -7.24 2.98 1.64
C SER A 110 -7.34 2.06 0.42
N ALA A 111 -6.51 1.02 0.36
CA ALA A 111 -6.61 -0.05 -0.63
C ALA A 111 -7.94 -0.81 -0.53
N LEU A 112 -8.54 -0.85 0.66
CA LEU A 112 -9.83 -1.50 0.92
C LEU A 112 -11.02 -0.70 0.40
N ALA A 113 -10.82 0.48 -0.17
CA ALA A 113 -11.83 1.18 -0.97
C ALA A 113 -12.13 0.46 -2.30
N SER A 114 -11.21 -0.39 -2.80
CA SER A 114 -11.51 -1.36 -3.85
C SER A 114 -12.35 -2.51 -3.28
N ALA A 115 -13.53 -2.76 -3.88
CA ALA A 115 -14.42 -3.82 -3.44
C ALA A 115 -13.79 -5.20 -3.55
N GLU A 116 -12.97 -5.42 -4.58
CA GLU A 116 -12.28 -6.68 -4.85
C GLU A 116 -11.21 -6.96 -3.79
N ILE A 117 -10.37 -5.95 -3.46
CA ILE A 117 -9.34 -6.08 -2.42
C ILE A 117 -10.01 -6.26 -1.06
N ARG A 118 -11.06 -5.50 -0.76
CA ARG A 118 -11.83 -5.64 0.49
C ARG A 118 -12.39 -7.05 0.66
N ALA A 119 -13.01 -7.60 -0.38
CA ALA A 119 -13.58 -8.95 -0.35
C ALA A 119 -12.48 -10.01 -0.16
N ALA A 120 -11.34 -9.89 -0.86
CA ALA A 120 -10.21 -10.79 -0.71
C ALA A 120 -9.61 -10.70 0.71
N ALA A 121 -9.46 -9.50 1.27
CA ALA A 121 -8.97 -9.29 2.62
C ALA A 121 -9.90 -9.89 3.68
N ALA A 122 -11.20 -9.66 3.55
CA ALA A 122 -12.20 -10.25 4.46
C ALA A 122 -12.22 -11.78 4.39
N ALA A 123 -12.05 -12.38 3.20
CA ALA A 123 -11.98 -13.82 3.03
C ALA A 123 -10.70 -14.43 3.61
N SER A 124 -9.57 -13.68 3.56
CA SER A 124 -8.30 -14.10 4.12
C SER A 124 -8.28 -14.02 5.65
N GLY A 125 -8.87 -12.98 6.23
CA GLY A 125 -8.75 -12.65 7.65
C GLY A 125 -7.43 -12.00 8.06
N GLU A 126 -6.40 -12.06 7.23
CA GLU A 126 -5.06 -11.55 7.50
C GLU A 126 -4.47 -10.82 6.30
N VAL A 127 -3.82 -9.70 6.53
CA VAL A 127 -3.21 -8.88 5.48
C VAL A 127 -1.75 -8.54 5.80
N ILE A 128 -0.89 -8.66 4.79
CA ILE A 128 0.49 -8.17 4.80
C ILE A 128 0.51 -6.94 3.90
N LEU A 129 0.95 -5.79 4.41
CA LEU A 129 0.98 -4.53 3.68
C LEU A 129 2.41 -4.15 3.30
N THR A 130 2.59 -3.80 2.03
CA THR A 130 3.82 -3.24 1.46
C THR A 130 3.50 -2.05 0.57
N GLY A 131 4.49 -1.25 0.18
CA GLY A 131 4.32 -0.18 -0.81
C GLY A 131 4.32 1.23 -0.23
N VAL A 132 3.54 2.11 -0.83
CA VAL A 132 3.57 3.56 -0.59
C VAL A 132 2.17 4.18 -0.46
N GLU A 133 2.00 5.38 0.16
CA GLU A 133 2.98 5.98 1.08
C GLU A 133 2.62 5.53 2.48
N THR A 134 3.63 5.24 3.30
CA THR A 134 3.44 4.68 4.64
C THR A 134 2.51 5.53 5.51
N ASP A 135 2.69 6.85 5.47
CA ASP A 135 1.94 7.84 6.28
C ASP A 135 0.61 8.26 5.65
N VAL A 136 0.26 7.74 4.48
CA VAL A 136 -0.99 8.08 3.76
C VAL A 136 -1.78 6.82 3.42
N CYS A 137 -1.51 6.18 2.28
CA CYS A 137 -2.33 5.07 1.79
C CYS A 137 -2.15 3.79 2.61
N VAL A 138 -0.92 3.49 3.04
CA VAL A 138 -0.65 2.33 3.90
C VAL A 138 -1.27 2.52 5.27
N LEU A 139 -1.08 3.70 5.91
CA LEU A 139 -1.70 4.04 7.19
C LEU A 139 -3.23 3.91 7.13
N ALA A 140 -3.86 4.51 6.10
CA ALA A 140 -5.31 4.43 5.93
C ALA A 140 -5.78 2.99 5.73
N THR A 141 -5.04 2.18 4.98
CA THR A 141 -5.37 0.76 4.75
C THR A 141 -5.20 -0.06 6.03
N ALA A 142 -4.13 0.17 6.80
CA ALA A 142 -3.86 -0.53 8.04
C ALA A 142 -4.95 -0.28 9.09
N ILE A 143 -5.34 1.00 9.27
CA ILE A 143 -6.41 1.38 10.21
C ILE A 143 -7.75 0.76 9.78
N GLU A 144 -8.10 0.84 8.49
CA GLU A 144 -9.37 0.26 8.01
C GLU A 144 -9.37 -1.27 8.15
N ALA A 145 -8.26 -1.95 7.84
CA ALA A 145 -8.14 -3.40 8.02
C ALA A 145 -8.29 -3.81 9.49
N MET A 146 -7.65 -3.07 10.40
CA MET A 146 -7.78 -3.25 11.84
C MET A 146 -9.24 -3.08 12.31
N GLU A 147 -9.94 -2.03 11.85
CA GLU A 147 -11.36 -1.80 12.16
C GLU A 147 -12.27 -2.90 11.62
N MET A 148 -11.87 -3.60 10.56
CA MET A 148 -12.55 -4.79 10.06
C MET A 148 -12.26 -6.05 10.90
N GLY A 149 -11.39 -5.96 11.92
CA GLY A 149 -10.98 -7.11 12.74
C GLY A 149 -9.98 -8.02 12.06
N LEU A 150 -9.30 -7.59 11.01
CA LEU A 150 -8.28 -8.36 10.33
C LEU A 150 -6.96 -8.32 11.10
N ARG A 151 -6.17 -9.39 11.04
CA ARG A 151 -4.78 -9.36 11.45
C ARG A 151 -3.97 -8.54 10.44
N VAL A 152 -3.26 -7.51 10.90
CA VAL A 152 -2.53 -6.57 10.04
C VAL A 152 -1.04 -6.67 10.30
N ILE A 153 -0.26 -6.96 9.26
CA ILE A 153 1.19 -7.09 9.31
C ILE A 153 1.81 -6.07 8.34
N LEU A 154 2.65 -5.19 8.87
CA LEU A 154 3.41 -4.21 8.09
C LEU A 154 4.82 -4.73 7.83
N ALA A 155 5.21 -4.84 6.56
CA ALA A 155 6.57 -5.20 6.16
C ALA A 155 7.48 -3.95 6.20
N SER A 156 8.10 -3.66 7.34
CA SER A 156 8.76 -2.37 7.64
C SER A 156 9.85 -1.97 6.63
N ASP A 157 10.57 -2.93 6.08
CA ASP A 157 11.62 -2.74 5.06
C ASP A 157 11.10 -2.78 3.61
N ALA A 158 9.79 -2.98 3.45
CA ALA A 158 9.07 -2.94 2.17
C ALA A 158 8.04 -1.78 2.12
N LEU A 159 8.20 -0.77 2.96
CA LEU A 159 7.39 0.45 3.05
C LEU A 159 8.28 1.68 2.91
N THR A 160 7.76 2.72 2.28
CA THR A 160 8.41 4.03 2.24
C THR A 160 7.42 5.16 2.01
N SER A 161 7.91 6.40 1.99
CA SER A 161 7.13 7.59 1.72
C SER A 161 8.00 8.66 1.04
N SER A 162 7.39 9.61 0.37
CA SER A 162 8.05 10.82 -0.13
C SER A 162 8.60 11.68 1.02
N SER A 163 8.01 11.57 2.21
CA SER A 163 8.47 12.21 3.45
C SER A 163 8.99 11.18 4.44
N LEU A 164 10.29 10.96 4.48
CA LEU A 164 10.91 10.04 5.46
C LEU A 164 10.58 10.39 6.92
N PRO A 165 10.51 11.69 7.35
CA PRO A 165 10.06 12.02 8.70
C PRO A 165 8.59 11.62 8.97
N CYS A 166 7.69 11.70 7.98
CA CYS A 166 6.29 11.28 8.14
C CYS A 166 6.19 9.75 8.12
N HIS A 167 6.97 9.06 7.29
CA HIS A 167 7.13 7.62 7.31
C HIS A 167 7.47 7.10 8.71
N ALA A 168 8.53 7.65 9.32
CA ALA A 168 8.95 7.25 10.66
C ALA A 168 7.86 7.48 11.71
N LYS A 169 7.23 8.67 11.70
CA LYS A 169 6.13 8.99 12.62
C LYS A 169 4.92 8.05 12.46
N ALA A 170 4.58 7.68 11.21
CA ALA A 170 3.48 6.76 10.96
C ALA A 170 3.78 5.37 11.54
N LEU A 171 5.00 4.87 11.32
CA LEU A 171 5.42 3.59 11.91
C LEU A 171 5.46 3.65 13.44
N ASP A 172 5.96 4.75 14.03
CA ASP A 172 5.96 4.96 15.48
C ASP A 172 4.52 4.94 16.05
N ILE A 173 3.58 5.66 15.41
CA ILE A 173 2.18 5.66 15.84
C ILE A 173 1.57 4.26 15.75
N LEU A 174 1.77 3.56 14.63
CA LEU A 174 1.21 2.22 14.44
C LEU A 174 1.82 1.21 15.43
N HIS A 175 3.11 1.33 15.71
CA HIS A 175 3.81 0.48 16.66
C HIS A 175 3.44 0.78 18.12
N ASP A 176 3.38 2.08 18.51
CA ASP A 176 3.27 2.46 19.93
C ASP A 176 1.82 2.55 20.41
N ARG A 177 0.86 2.75 19.50
CA ARG A 177 -0.55 2.95 19.85
C ARG A 177 -1.44 1.77 19.49
N PHE A 178 -1.02 0.93 18.55
CA PHE A 178 -1.80 -0.19 18.03
C PHE A 178 -1.03 -1.53 18.11
N ASP A 179 -0.08 -1.64 19.04
CA ASP A 179 0.86 -2.75 19.19
C ASP A 179 0.21 -4.12 19.49
N GLU A 180 -1.04 -4.14 19.95
CA GLU A 180 -1.85 -5.36 20.11
C GLU A 180 -2.72 -5.69 18.89
N GLN A 181 -2.75 -4.84 17.87
CA GLN A 181 -3.64 -4.96 16.71
C GLN A 181 -2.89 -4.93 15.38
N ILE A 182 -1.73 -4.27 15.34
CA ILE A 182 -0.89 -4.14 14.14
C ILE A 182 0.51 -4.65 14.46
N GLU A 183 0.95 -5.59 13.65
CA GLU A 183 2.28 -6.18 13.73
C GLU A 183 3.24 -5.47 12.77
N VAL A 184 4.44 -5.18 13.22
CA VAL A 184 5.50 -4.61 12.37
C VAL A 184 6.66 -5.60 12.33
N ALA A 185 7.04 -6.05 11.14
CA ALA A 185 8.10 -7.03 10.95
C ALA A 185 8.89 -6.77 9.66
N THR A 186 10.11 -7.27 9.58
CA THR A 186 10.86 -7.25 8.32
C THR A 186 10.38 -8.35 7.38
N VAL A 187 10.67 -8.20 6.09
CA VAL A 187 10.39 -9.24 5.08
C VAL A 187 11.01 -10.58 5.46
N ASP A 188 12.22 -10.59 6.04
CA ASP A 188 12.85 -11.84 6.52
C ASP A 188 12.03 -12.53 7.61
N GLN A 189 11.54 -11.77 8.57
CA GLN A 189 10.69 -12.29 9.65
C GLN A 189 9.34 -12.79 9.14
N ILE A 190 8.74 -12.05 8.21
CA ILE A 190 7.49 -12.44 7.55
C ILE A 190 7.67 -13.75 6.79
N LEU A 191 8.70 -13.84 5.94
CA LEU A 191 8.99 -15.05 5.16
C LEU A 191 9.28 -16.27 6.05
N ALA A 192 9.97 -16.08 7.17
CA ALA A 192 10.24 -17.16 8.12
C ALA A 192 8.96 -17.65 8.84
N ALA A 193 7.96 -16.78 9.01
CA ALA A 193 6.69 -17.10 9.68
C ALA A 193 5.58 -17.52 8.72
N TRP A 194 5.66 -17.23 7.42
CA TRP A 194 4.62 -17.45 6.43
C TRP A 194 4.67 -18.89 5.92
N GLN A 195 3.71 -19.70 6.34
CA GLN A 195 3.62 -21.15 6.07
C GLN A 195 3.25 -21.48 4.61
#